data_d0c234774bdc8f01c6b6712fb9110b9b
#
_entry.id   d0c234774bdc8f01c6b6712fb9110b9b
#
_cell.length_a   1.000
_cell.length_b   1.000
_cell.length_c   1.000
_cell.angle_alpha   90.00
_cell.angle_beta   90.00
_cell.angle_gamma   90.00
#
_symmetry.space_group_name_H-M   'P 1'
#
loop_
_entity.id
_entity.type
_entity.pdbx_description
1 polymer ?
#
loop_
_entity_poly.entity_id
_entity_poly.type
_entity_poly.pdbx_seq_one_letter_code
_entity_poly.pdbx_strand_id
1 'polypeptide(L)'
;MIQPAALVGQLKNSSNKPLLLQVGFETLYAQGHIPGSKYCGPARDSNGIARLKTCLQGVSRKRAIVLYCGCCPWQECPNIRPAFEAVKAMGFSNVKVVHFADNFGQDWVQKGYPVSSGE
;
A
#
# COMPACT_ATOMS: atom_id res chain seq x y z
N MET A 1 -0.27 -12.17 -0.82
CA MET A 1 -1.11 -11.28 0.02
C MET A 1 -0.66 -11.33 1.47
N ILE A 2 -0.80 -10.22 2.18
CA ILE A 2 -0.46 -10.17 3.60
C ILE A 2 -1.69 -9.72 4.39
N GLN A 3 -1.94 -10.38 5.53
CA GLN A 3 -3.05 -9.98 6.40
C GLN A 3 -2.66 -8.76 7.23
N PRO A 4 -3.64 -7.89 7.61
CA PRO A 4 -3.32 -6.70 8.40
C PRO A 4 -2.54 -6.99 9.68
N ALA A 5 -2.94 -8.01 10.44
CA ALA A 5 -2.25 -8.36 11.68
C ALA A 5 -0.79 -8.77 11.45
N ALA A 6 -0.53 -9.49 10.36
CA ALA A 6 0.85 -9.87 10.01
C ALA A 6 1.68 -8.65 9.65
N LEU A 7 1.08 -7.68 8.94
CA LEU A 7 1.78 -6.44 8.60
C LEU A 7 2.12 -5.64 9.86
N VAL A 8 1.19 -5.55 10.81
CA VAL A 8 1.45 -4.85 12.08
C VAL A 8 2.67 -5.46 12.76
N GLY A 9 2.78 -6.79 12.76
CA GLY A 9 3.96 -7.46 13.32
C GLY A 9 5.25 -7.06 12.63
N GLN A 10 5.23 -6.96 11.30
CA GLN A 10 6.40 -6.52 10.55
C GLN A 10 6.77 -5.08 10.82
N LEU A 11 5.78 -4.21 11.01
CA LEU A 11 6.03 -2.80 11.29
C LEU A 11 6.66 -2.56 12.66
N LYS A 12 6.47 -3.48 13.60
CA LYS A 12 7.12 -3.41 14.91
C LYS A 12 8.59 -3.82 14.86
N ASN A 13 9.00 -4.52 13.81
CA ASN A 13 10.38 -4.94 13.62
C ASN A 13 11.13 -3.86 12.82
N SER A 14 11.92 -3.05 13.50
CA SER A 14 12.58 -1.88 12.89
C SER A 14 13.64 -2.26 11.86
N SER A 15 14.16 -3.49 11.88
CA SER A 15 15.24 -3.88 10.95
C SER A 15 14.73 -4.39 9.61
N ASN A 16 13.44 -4.77 9.51
CA ASN A 16 12.90 -5.39 8.30
C ASN A 16 11.56 -4.79 7.85
N LYS A 17 11.39 -3.48 8.01
CA LYS A 17 10.15 -2.83 7.57
C LYS A 17 10.06 -2.82 6.05
N PRO A 18 8.93 -3.26 5.48
CA PRO A 18 8.72 -3.14 4.04
C PRO A 18 8.47 -1.69 3.65
N LEU A 19 8.65 -1.39 2.37
CA LEU A 19 8.25 -0.11 1.82
C LEU A 19 6.74 -0.15 1.58
N LEU A 20 6.01 0.75 2.23
CA LEU A 20 4.56 0.79 2.18
C LEU A 20 4.09 1.85 1.20
N LEU A 21 3.23 1.47 0.27
CA LEU A 21 2.71 2.38 -0.75
C LEU A 21 1.18 2.31 -0.76
N GLN A 22 0.53 3.46 -0.54
CA GLN A 22 -0.91 3.57 -0.70
C GLN A 22 -1.19 3.97 -2.15
N VAL A 23 -1.92 3.13 -2.86
CA VAL A 23 -2.16 3.30 -4.29
C VAL A 23 -3.60 3.66 -4.62
N GLY A 24 -4.38 4.02 -3.60
CA GLY A 24 -5.78 4.41 -3.75
C GLY A 24 -5.95 5.92 -3.89
N PHE A 25 -7.00 6.44 -3.27
CA PHE A 25 -7.36 7.86 -3.43
C PHE A 25 -6.61 8.74 -2.44
N GLU A 26 -6.17 9.91 -2.93
CA GLU A 26 -5.41 10.86 -2.12
C GLU A 26 -6.18 11.34 -0.89
N THR A 27 -7.49 11.55 -1.04
CA THR A 27 -8.33 11.99 0.08
C THR A 27 -8.34 10.97 1.20
N LEU A 28 -8.33 9.68 0.87
CA LEU A 28 -8.28 8.63 1.88
C LEU A 28 -6.93 8.60 2.59
N TYR A 29 -5.85 8.82 1.85
CA TYR A 29 -4.52 8.90 2.44
C TYR A 29 -4.45 10.06 3.44
N ALA A 30 -4.97 11.20 3.07
CA ALA A 30 -4.94 12.39 3.93
C ALA A 30 -5.76 12.19 5.22
N GLN A 31 -6.88 11.47 5.12
CA GLN A 31 -7.74 11.19 6.29
C GLN A 31 -7.08 10.21 7.26
N GLY A 32 -6.37 9.23 6.74
CA GLY A 32 -5.70 8.25 7.57
C GLY A 32 -4.95 7.22 6.73
N HIS A 33 -3.70 6.96 7.10
CA HIS A 33 -2.86 6.00 6.39
C HIS A 33 -1.93 5.30 7.38
N ILE A 34 -1.34 4.19 6.93
CA ILE A 34 -0.36 3.47 7.76
C ILE A 34 0.86 4.35 7.95
N PRO A 35 1.34 4.55 9.20
CA PRO A 35 2.51 5.40 9.44
C PRO A 35 3.72 4.93 8.63
N GLY A 36 4.40 5.86 8.00
CA GLY A 36 5.55 5.57 7.15
C GLY A 36 5.21 5.18 5.72
N SER A 37 3.92 5.04 5.38
CA SER A 37 3.54 4.77 4.00
C SER A 37 3.64 6.04 3.16
N LYS A 38 3.83 5.85 1.85
CA LYS A 38 3.85 6.95 0.87
C LYS A 38 2.63 6.85 -0.02
N TYR A 39 2.12 8.01 -0.42
CA TYR A 39 1.02 8.02 -1.38
C TYR A 39 1.57 7.93 -2.81
N CYS A 40 1.15 6.92 -3.54
CA CYS A 40 1.66 6.62 -4.89
C CYS A 40 0.53 6.20 -5.84
N GLY A 41 -0.59 6.90 -5.78
CA GLY A 41 -1.75 6.57 -6.62
C GLY A 41 -2.45 7.82 -7.15
N PRO A 42 -3.69 7.67 -7.65
CA PRO A 42 -4.46 6.42 -7.72
C PRO A 42 -4.05 5.56 -8.92
N ALA A 43 -3.74 4.31 -8.68
CA ALA A 43 -3.17 3.44 -9.71
C ALA A 43 -4.17 2.98 -10.77
N ARG A 44 -5.45 3.32 -10.61
CA ARG A 44 -6.48 2.97 -11.60
C ARG A 44 -6.33 3.76 -12.91
N ASP A 45 -5.60 4.89 -12.90
CA ASP A 45 -5.38 5.68 -14.09
C ASP A 45 -3.90 5.85 -14.40
N SER A 46 -3.60 6.31 -15.62
CA SER A 46 -2.22 6.38 -16.10
C SER A 46 -1.36 7.37 -15.33
N ASN A 47 -1.95 8.48 -14.85
CA ASN A 47 -1.21 9.45 -14.04
C ASN A 47 -0.80 8.86 -12.70
N GLY A 48 -1.67 8.05 -12.10
CA GLY A 48 -1.37 7.36 -10.86
C GLY A 48 -0.29 6.30 -11.04
N ILE A 49 -0.33 5.57 -12.14
CA ILE A 49 0.72 4.59 -12.46
C ILE A 49 2.08 5.30 -12.65
N ALA A 50 2.09 6.45 -13.32
CA ALA A 50 3.33 7.24 -13.48
C ALA A 50 3.87 7.67 -12.12
N ARG A 51 3.00 8.11 -11.20
CA ARG A 51 3.39 8.47 -9.84
C ARG A 51 3.96 7.28 -9.09
N LEU A 52 3.34 6.11 -9.24
CA LEU A 52 3.84 4.89 -8.62
C LEU A 52 5.25 4.55 -9.10
N LYS A 53 5.49 4.66 -10.39
CA LYS A 53 6.84 4.43 -10.96
C LYS A 53 7.85 5.42 -10.40
N THR A 54 7.46 6.69 -10.25
CA THR A 54 8.33 7.71 -9.65
C THR A 54 8.66 7.39 -8.21
N CYS A 55 7.69 6.90 -7.43
CA CYS A 55 7.91 6.50 -6.04
C CYS A 55 8.95 5.39 -5.92
N LEU A 56 9.08 4.56 -6.95
CA LEU A 56 9.96 3.40 -6.93
C LEU A 56 11.31 3.63 -7.61
N GLN A 57 11.56 4.84 -8.13
CA GLN A 57 12.86 5.16 -8.71
C GLN A 57 13.94 5.09 -7.65
N GLY A 58 15.04 4.42 -7.96
CA GLY A 58 16.16 4.27 -7.04
C GLY A 58 15.95 3.23 -5.95
N VAL A 59 14.80 2.57 -5.91
CA VAL A 59 14.53 1.52 -4.93
C VAL A 59 15.08 0.19 -5.46
N SER A 60 15.77 -0.56 -4.58
CA SER A 60 16.31 -1.87 -4.94
C SER A 60 15.20 -2.82 -5.36
N ARG A 61 15.42 -3.58 -6.43
CA ARG A 61 14.46 -4.59 -6.90
C ARG A 61 14.25 -5.72 -5.90
N LYS A 62 15.13 -5.86 -4.92
CA LYS A 62 15.01 -6.85 -3.85
C LYS A 62 14.25 -6.32 -2.65
N ARG A 63 13.94 -5.02 -2.61
CA ARG A 63 13.21 -4.43 -1.48
C ARG A 63 11.81 -5.02 -1.37
N ALA A 64 11.40 -5.31 -0.14
CA ALA A 64 10.03 -5.75 0.13
C ALA A 64 9.09 -4.56 -0.06
N ILE A 65 8.08 -4.74 -0.90
CA ILE A 65 7.08 -3.71 -1.22
C ILE A 65 5.72 -4.23 -0.75
N VAL A 66 4.97 -3.38 -0.03
CA VAL A 66 3.59 -3.68 0.36
C VAL A 66 2.69 -2.60 -0.19
N LEU A 67 1.68 -3.00 -0.96
CA LEU A 67 0.71 -2.12 -1.58
C LEU A 67 -0.61 -2.23 -0.84
N TYR A 68 -1.29 -1.09 -0.66
CA TYR A 68 -2.64 -1.13 -0.10
C TYR A 68 -3.49 0.01 -0.65
N CYS A 69 -4.80 -0.20 -0.59
CA CYS A 69 -5.80 0.78 -0.96
C CYS A 69 -6.81 0.88 0.19
N GLY A 70 -7.33 2.04 0.47
CA GLY A 70 -8.19 2.25 1.63
C GLY A 70 -9.68 2.20 1.38
N CYS A 71 -10.13 2.07 0.12
CA CYS A 71 -11.52 2.37 -0.22
C CYS A 71 -12.46 1.17 -0.24
N CYS A 72 -11.98 -0.05 -0.43
CA CYS A 72 -12.88 -1.17 -0.73
C CYS A 72 -12.16 -2.50 -0.51
N PRO A 73 -12.92 -3.62 -0.52
CA PRO A 73 -12.29 -4.94 -0.46
C PRO A 73 -11.23 -5.08 -1.55
N TRP A 74 -10.13 -5.74 -1.22
CA TRP A 74 -8.99 -5.81 -2.13
C TRP A 74 -9.37 -6.36 -3.52
N GLN A 75 -10.29 -7.34 -3.55
CA GLN A 75 -10.71 -7.99 -4.81
C GLN A 75 -11.56 -7.09 -5.69
N GLU A 76 -12.12 -6.03 -5.13
CA GLU A 76 -12.96 -5.08 -5.86
C GLU A 76 -12.26 -3.74 -6.07
N CYS A 77 -11.05 -3.58 -5.54
CA CYS A 77 -10.34 -2.30 -5.62
C CYS A 77 -9.78 -2.06 -7.01
N PRO A 78 -10.19 -0.98 -7.69
CA PRO A 78 -9.71 -0.71 -9.05
C PRO A 78 -8.24 -0.29 -9.11
N ASN A 79 -7.63 -0.01 -7.95
CA ASN A 79 -6.25 0.47 -7.88
C ASN A 79 -5.23 -0.64 -7.65
N ILE A 80 -5.63 -1.69 -6.92
CA ILE A 80 -4.67 -2.70 -6.43
C ILE A 80 -4.10 -3.53 -7.56
N ARG A 81 -4.94 -4.06 -8.46
CA ARG A 81 -4.48 -4.92 -9.54
C ARG A 81 -3.53 -4.19 -10.50
N PRO A 82 -3.90 -2.99 -11.01
CA PRO A 82 -2.97 -2.25 -11.87
C PRO A 82 -1.66 -1.92 -11.16
N ALA A 83 -1.70 -1.56 -9.87
CA ALA A 83 -0.51 -1.25 -9.11
C ALA A 83 0.39 -2.48 -8.97
N PHE A 84 -0.19 -3.62 -8.60
CA PHE A 84 0.56 -4.85 -8.44
C PHE A 84 1.24 -5.26 -9.76
N GLU A 85 0.49 -5.21 -10.86
CA GLU A 85 1.02 -5.57 -12.17
C GLU A 85 2.15 -4.64 -12.60
N ALA A 86 1.98 -3.32 -12.36
CA ALA A 86 3.01 -2.35 -12.72
C ALA A 86 4.30 -2.58 -11.93
N VAL A 87 4.20 -2.84 -10.63
CA VAL A 87 5.38 -3.05 -9.78
C VAL A 87 6.08 -4.35 -10.17
N LYS A 88 5.33 -5.41 -10.45
CA LYS A 88 5.92 -6.67 -10.92
C LYS A 88 6.62 -6.47 -12.27
N ALA A 89 6.00 -5.71 -13.17
CA ALA A 89 6.59 -5.42 -14.49
C ALA A 89 7.89 -4.62 -14.39
N MET A 90 8.07 -3.86 -13.31
CA MET A 90 9.31 -3.12 -13.06
C MET A 90 10.44 -4.01 -12.54
N GLY A 91 10.17 -5.28 -12.27
CA GLY A 91 11.19 -6.23 -11.83
C GLY A 91 11.25 -6.47 -10.32
N PHE A 92 10.32 -5.92 -9.55
CA PHE A 92 10.27 -6.20 -8.12
C PHE A 92 9.68 -7.59 -7.90
N SER A 93 10.39 -8.42 -7.14
CA SER A 93 9.98 -9.82 -6.91
C SER A 93 9.30 -10.01 -5.56
N ASN A 94 9.51 -9.11 -4.60
CA ASN A 94 8.96 -9.26 -3.25
C ASN A 94 7.86 -8.21 -3.03
N VAL A 95 6.73 -8.40 -3.70
CA VAL A 95 5.59 -7.47 -3.66
C VAL A 95 4.40 -8.19 -3.04
N LYS A 96 3.78 -7.57 -2.04
CA LYS A 96 2.60 -8.10 -1.38
C LYS A 96 1.50 -7.04 -1.35
N VAL A 97 0.27 -7.50 -1.29
CA VAL A 97 -0.92 -6.65 -1.18
C VAL A 97 -1.56 -6.92 0.17
N VAL A 98 -1.92 -5.86 0.90
CA VAL A 98 -2.63 -6.02 2.16
C VAL A 98 -4.06 -6.46 1.87
N HIS A 99 -4.47 -7.54 2.52
CA HIS A 99 -5.81 -8.08 2.33
C HIS A 99 -6.78 -7.41 3.29
N PHE A 100 -7.53 -6.42 2.79
CA PHE A 100 -8.64 -5.84 3.53
C PHE A 100 -9.93 -6.52 3.07
N ALA A 101 -10.56 -7.27 3.97
CA ALA A 101 -11.80 -7.97 3.62
C ALA A 101 -12.93 -6.99 3.32
N ASP A 102 -12.98 -5.89 4.07
CA ASP A 102 -14.01 -4.86 3.89
C ASP A 102 -13.39 -3.54 3.41
N ASN A 103 -12.56 -2.91 4.23
CA ASN A 103 -11.84 -1.69 3.87
C ASN A 103 -10.83 -1.36 4.97
N PHE A 104 -10.03 -0.32 4.70
CA PHE A 104 -9.00 0.12 5.64
C PHE A 104 -9.60 0.54 6.99
N GLY A 105 -10.73 1.25 6.97
CA GLY A 105 -11.37 1.69 8.21
C GLY A 105 -11.76 0.54 9.12
N GLN A 106 -12.40 -0.48 8.56
CA GLN A 106 -12.86 -1.61 9.36
C GLN A 106 -11.76 -2.60 9.70
N ASP A 107 -10.86 -2.85 8.76
CA ASP A 107 -9.87 -3.91 8.92
C ASP A 107 -8.56 -3.43 9.53
N TRP A 108 -8.38 -2.12 9.65
CA TRP A 108 -7.16 -1.54 10.21
C TRP A 108 -7.47 -0.56 11.35
N VAL A 109 -8.22 0.50 11.07
CA VAL A 109 -8.46 1.57 12.04
C VAL A 109 -9.26 1.07 13.23
N GLN A 110 -10.36 0.36 12.99
CA GLN A 110 -11.22 -0.15 14.06
C GLN A 110 -10.55 -1.26 14.88
N LYS A 111 -9.51 -1.88 14.34
CA LYS A 111 -8.73 -2.87 15.08
C LYS A 111 -7.72 -2.23 16.02
N GLY A 112 -7.62 -0.91 16.02
CA GLY A 112 -6.68 -0.20 16.87
C GLY A 112 -5.24 -0.21 16.35
N TYR A 113 -5.03 -0.53 15.09
CA TYR A 113 -3.70 -0.53 14.50
C TYR A 113 -3.24 0.91 14.22
N PRO A 114 -1.92 1.15 14.12
CA PRO A 114 -1.40 2.52 13.98
C PRO A 114 -1.90 3.24 12.73
N VAL A 115 -2.25 4.52 12.89
CA VAL A 115 -2.72 5.37 11.79
C VAL A 115 -2.09 6.75 11.95
N SER A 116 -1.64 7.33 10.83
CA SER A 116 -1.25 8.73 10.74
C SER A 116 -2.22 9.46 9.82
N SER A 117 -2.32 10.77 9.94
CA SER A 117 -3.16 11.59 9.07
C SER A 117 -2.34 12.71 8.45
N GLY A 118 -2.88 13.31 7.36
CA GLY A 118 -2.19 14.34 6.62
C GLY A 118 -1.20 13.75 5.63
N GLU A 119 0.03 14.18 5.70
CA GLU A 119 1.06 13.75 4.74
C GLU A 119 1.67 12.41 5.05
#